data_85c1a80bda703a0c60b2dd063af59d08
#
_entry.id   85c1a80bda703a0c60b2dd063af59d08
#
_cell.length_a   1.000
_cell.length_b   1.000
_cell.length_c   1.000
_cell.angle_alpha   90.00
_cell.angle_beta   90.00
_cell.angle_gamma   90.00
#
_symmetry.space_group_name_H-M   'P 1'
#
loop_
_entity.id
_entity.type
_entity.pdbx_description
1 polymer ?
#
loop_
_entity_poly.entity_id
_entity_poly.type
_entity_poly.pdbx_seq_one_letter_code
_entity_poly.pdbx_strand_id
1 'polypeptide(L)'
;MDINFNKNEDYNKLLISDLKKRLVTVKLGGGQQKINKHHEKGKMTARERIDYLLDANAKSIEIGAFAGENMYQDHGGCPSGGVIVKIGYIQKKQCIVVANDATVKAGAWFPITGKKNLRAQEIAIENKLPIIYLVDSAGVYLPLQDEIFPDKEHFGRIFRNNAIMSSLGITQISAVMGSCVAGGAYLPIMSDEALIVDKTGSIFLAGSYLVKAAIGESIDNETLGGATTHCEVSGVTDYKAKDDKDALTTIKNIIDKIGDFDTAGFNRAAPLKPKEKEEEIFGILPKARNEPYDMKEIIKRIVDNSEFDEYKEGFGKTIITAYARIDGWAVGIVANQRKVVKTKKGEMQFGGVIYSDSADKATRFIANCNQKKIPLLFLQDVTGFMVGSKSEHGGIIKDGAKMVNAVSNSVVPKFTIIIGNSYGAGNYAMCGKAYDPRLIAAWPSAELAVMSGNSAAKVLLQIETASLKKKGEKITPEKETELFDKIKSRYDDQISPYYAAARIWTDAVIDPLDTRTWVSMGIEAANHAPIEKKFNLGVIQV
;
A
#
# COMPACT_ATOMS: atom_id res chain seq x y z
N MET A 1 17.74 -24.75 22.40
CA MET A 1 17.15 -24.01 21.26
C MET A 1 16.69 -25.03 20.23
N ASP A 2 15.48 -24.87 19.70
CA ASP A 2 14.95 -25.77 18.67
C ASP A 2 15.71 -25.54 17.36
N ILE A 3 16.24 -26.61 16.75
CA ILE A 3 16.97 -26.56 15.48
C ILE A 3 16.10 -25.94 14.37
N ASN A 4 14.81 -26.19 14.38
CA ASN A 4 13.89 -25.64 13.41
C ASN A 4 13.73 -24.11 13.57
N PHE A 5 13.70 -23.63 14.81
CA PHE A 5 13.69 -22.20 15.10
C PHE A 5 14.90 -21.49 14.47
N ASN A 6 16.11 -22.02 14.66
CA ASN A 6 17.31 -21.43 14.08
C ASN A 6 17.31 -21.46 12.54
N LYS A 7 16.88 -22.56 11.93
CA LYS A 7 16.76 -22.68 10.47
C LYS A 7 15.75 -21.67 9.89
N ASN A 8 14.64 -21.46 10.57
CA ASN A 8 13.63 -20.48 10.20
C ASN A 8 14.19 -19.05 10.34
N GLU A 9 14.88 -18.78 11.45
CA GLU A 9 15.50 -17.48 11.71
C GLU A 9 16.50 -17.10 10.61
N ASP A 10 17.41 -18.02 10.27
CA ASP A 10 18.39 -17.80 9.19
C ASP A 10 17.71 -17.54 7.85
N TYR A 11 16.70 -18.33 7.50
CA TYR A 11 15.95 -18.16 6.26
C TYR A 11 15.24 -16.80 6.20
N ASN A 12 14.52 -16.42 7.26
CA ASN A 12 13.78 -15.15 7.28
C ASN A 12 14.75 -13.96 7.30
N LYS A 13 15.89 -14.03 7.98
CA LYS A 13 16.94 -13.01 7.91
C LYS A 13 17.51 -12.83 6.49
N LEU A 14 17.62 -13.90 5.71
CA LEU A 14 17.99 -13.80 4.28
C LEU A 14 16.92 -13.06 3.46
N LEU A 15 15.64 -13.31 3.72
CA LEU A 15 14.56 -12.55 3.08
C LEU A 15 14.63 -11.05 3.42
N ILE A 16 14.95 -10.71 4.68
CA ILE A 16 15.13 -9.30 5.10
C ILE A 16 16.37 -8.69 4.44
N SER A 17 17.45 -9.44 4.30
CA SER A 17 18.64 -8.98 3.59
C SER A 17 18.32 -8.66 2.12
N ASP A 18 17.56 -9.52 1.43
CA ASP A 18 17.10 -9.29 0.06
C ASP A 18 16.19 -8.04 -0.03
N LEU A 19 15.23 -7.90 0.89
CA LEU A 19 14.38 -6.71 0.98
C LEU A 19 15.23 -5.43 1.07
N LYS A 20 16.21 -5.39 1.98
CA LYS A 20 17.09 -4.23 2.18
C LYS A 20 17.90 -3.93 0.91
N LYS A 21 18.45 -4.95 0.26
CA LYS A 21 19.19 -4.81 -1.01
C LYS A 21 18.30 -4.24 -2.11
N ARG A 22 17.09 -4.76 -2.28
CA ARG A 22 16.11 -4.25 -3.25
C ARG A 22 15.73 -2.80 -2.97
N LEU A 23 15.49 -2.44 -1.70
CA LEU A 23 15.20 -1.06 -1.31
C LEU A 23 16.34 -0.10 -1.66
N VAL A 24 17.59 -0.50 -1.46
CA VAL A 24 18.75 0.31 -1.88
C VAL A 24 18.72 0.54 -3.40
N THR A 25 18.43 -0.50 -4.17
CA THR A 25 18.38 -0.41 -5.65
C THR A 25 17.27 0.52 -6.13
N VAL A 26 16.04 0.34 -5.66
CA VAL A 26 14.91 1.19 -6.12
C VAL A 26 15.05 2.64 -5.66
N LYS A 27 15.71 2.89 -4.52
CA LYS A 27 15.97 4.25 -4.02
C LYS A 27 16.95 5.04 -4.87
N LEU A 28 17.74 4.41 -5.72
CA LEU A 28 18.60 5.10 -6.70
C LEU A 28 17.80 5.75 -7.85
N GLY A 29 16.51 5.46 -7.98
CA GLY A 29 15.67 6.04 -9.02
C GLY A 29 16.26 5.84 -10.41
N GLY A 30 16.53 6.92 -11.12
CA GLY A 30 17.16 6.91 -12.44
C GLY A 30 18.67 6.59 -12.46
N GLY A 31 19.28 6.35 -11.28
CA GLY A 31 20.69 5.99 -11.11
C GLY A 31 21.61 7.19 -10.79
N GLN A 32 22.79 6.88 -10.25
CA GLN A 32 23.72 7.87 -9.70
C GLN A 32 24.12 8.96 -10.70
N GLN A 33 24.31 8.62 -11.96
CA GLN A 33 24.66 9.63 -12.98
C GLN A 33 23.58 10.71 -13.17
N LYS A 34 22.30 10.31 -13.10
CA LYS A 34 21.18 11.26 -13.21
C LYS A 34 21.01 12.07 -11.93
N ILE A 35 21.26 11.47 -10.77
CA ILE A 35 21.32 12.19 -9.50
C ILE A 35 22.38 13.29 -9.55
N ASN A 36 23.60 12.96 -9.97
CA ASN A 36 24.70 13.92 -10.10
C ASN A 36 24.33 15.09 -11.04
N LYS A 37 23.74 14.79 -12.21
CA LYS A 37 23.25 15.82 -13.16
C LYS A 37 22.14 16.70 -12.56
N HIS A 38 21.37 16.18 -11.62
CA HIS A 38 20.34 16.92 -10.92
C HIS A 38 20.98 17.92 -9.95
N HIS A 39 21.98 17.47 -9.18
CA HIS A 39 22.76 18.34 -8.28
C HIS A 39 23.57 19.41 -9.03
N GLU A 40 24.15 19.11 -10.20
CA GLU A 40 24.84 20.08 -11.07
C GLU A 40 23.93 21.25 -11.48
N LYS A 41 22.61 21.03 -11.52
CA LYS A 41 21.61 22.07 -11.79
C LYS A 41 21.14 22.81 -10.52
N GLY A 42 21.77 22.55 -9.38
CA GLY A 42 21.38 23.13 -8.09
C GLY A 42 20.07 22.59 -7.51
N LYS A 43 19.55 21.47 -8.00
CA LYS A 43 18.29 20.86 -7.58
C LYS A 43 18.52 19.72 -6.60
N MET A 44 17.65 19.58 -5.61
CA MET A 44 17.56 18.42 -4.75
C MET A 44 16.80 17.29 -5.47
N THR A 45 17.14 16.02 -5.20
CA THR A 45 16.33 14.87 -5.62
C THR A 45 15.01 14.82 -4.87
N ALA A 46 14.03 14.05 -5.38
CA ALA A 46 12.74 13.87 -4.71
C ALA A 46 12.90 13.36 -3.27
N ARG A 47 13.82 12.44 -3.02
CA ARG A 47 14.08 11.90 -1.67
C ARG A 47 14.71 12.93 -0.75
N GLU A 48 15.69 13.68 -1.21
CA GLU A 48 16.31 14.78 -0.43
C GLU A 48 15.31 15.87 -0.09
N ARG A 49 14.42 16.23 -1.02
CA ARG A 49 13.33 17.18 -0.78
C ARG A 49 12.40 16.71 0.34
N ILE A 50 11.98 15.43 0.29
CA ILE A 50 11.12 14.82 1.31
C ILE A 50 11.86 14.76 2.65
N ASP A 51 13.10 14.31 2.67
CA ASP A 51 13.89 14.17 3.90
C ASP A 51 14.17 15.55 4.56
N TYR A 52 14.33 16.61 3.76
CA TYR A 52 14.40 17.99 4.28
C TYR A 52 13.06 18.49 4.83
N LEU A 53 11.95 18.13 4.18
CA LEU A 53 10.61 18.59 4.54
C LEU A 53 10.09 17.93 5.82
N LEU A 54 10.33 16.64 6.01
CA LEU A 54 9.89 15.91 7.18
C LEU A 54 10.68 16.29 8.44
N ASP A 55 10.04 16.18 9.58
CA ASP A 55 10.66 16.42 10.88
C ASP A 55 11.79 15.42 11.15
N ALA A 56 12.96 15.91 11.53
CA ALA A 56 14.12 15.08 11.83
C ALA A 56 13.80 14.08 12.97
N ASN A 57 14.23 12.84 12.79
CA ASN A 57 14.03 11.72 13.74
C ASN A 57 12.56 11.33 13.98
N ALA A 58 11.58 11.91 13.29
CA ALA A 58 10.21 11.45 13.34
C ALA A 58 10.02 10.16 12.52
N LYS A 59 9.05 9.33 12.93
CA LYS A 59 8.67 8.14 12.16
C LYS A 59 8.10 8.55 10.79
N SER A 60 8.39 7.77 9.77
CA SER A 60 7.75 7.91 8.46
C SER A 60 7.62 6.54 7.79
N ILE A 61 6.62 6.40 6.92
CA ILE A 61 6.41 5.21 6.11
C ILE A 61 6.34 5.58 4.64
N GLU A 62 6.95 4.77 3.77
CA GLU A 62 6.96 4.98 2.32
C GLU A 62 5.92 4.06 1.66
N ILE A 63 5.02 4.65 0.88
CA ILE A 63 3.98 3.95 0.13
C ILE A 63 4.49 3.63 -1.28
N GLY A 64 4.40 2.36 -1.69
CA GLY A 64 4.74 1.92 -3.04
C GLY A 64 6.22 2.09 -3.40
N ALA A 65 7.15 1.81 -2.48
CA ALA A 65 8.59 1.87 -2.78
C ALA A 65 8.98 0.99 -3.98
N PHE A 66 8.34 -0.18 -4.12
CA PHE A 66 8.56 -1.13 -5.22
C PHE A 66 7.63 -0.92 -6.42
N ALA A 67 6.80 0.13 -6.45
CA ALA A 67 5.92 0.39 -7.59
C ALA A 67 6.73 0.44 -8.90
N GLY A 68 6.27 -0.30 -9.91
CA GLY A 68 6.93 -0.38 -11.21
C GLY A 68 8.19 -1.25 -11.26
N GLU A 69 8.57 -1.95 -10.17
CA GLU A 69 9.71 -2.87 -10.18
C GLU A 69 9.50 -3.97 -11.22
N ASN A 70 10.51 -4.17 -12.09
CA ASN A 70 10.47 -5.11 -13.22
C ASN A 70 9.32 -4.88 -14.22
N MET A 71 8.69 -3.70 -14.19
CA MET A 71 7.72 -3.28 -15.20
C MET A 71 8.34 -2.27 -16.16
N TYR A 72 7.77 -2.19 -17.38
CA TYR A 72 8.19 -1.21 -18.41
C TYR A 72 9.67 -1.31 -18.84
N GLN A 73 10.24 -2.51 -18.86
CA GLN A 73 11.66 -2.70 -19.21
C GLN A 73 11.98 -2.24 -20.63
N ASP A 74 11.08 -2.46 -21.59
CA ASP A 74 11.19 -1.99 -22.98
C ASP A 74 11.21 -0.45 -23.09
N HIS A 75 10.75 0.24 -22.04
CA HIS A 75 10.78 1.69 -21.90
C HIS A 75 11.88 2.18 -20.94
N GLY A 76 12.78 1.28 -20.50
CA GLY A 76 13.88 1.57 -19.58
C GLY A 76 13.48 1.64 -18.11
N GLY A 77 12.34 1.04 -17.74
CA GLY A 77 11.87 0.89 -16.37
C GLY A 77 11.26 2.15 -15.74
N CYS A 78 10.56 1.95 -14.62
CA CYS A 78 9.95 3.04 -13.86
C CYS A 78 10.07 2.74 -12.34
N PRO A 79 11.30 2.80 -11.76
CA PRO A 79 11.53 2.49 -10.35
C PRO A 79 10.74 3.44 -9.45
N SER A 80 10.21 2.89 -8.36
CA SER A 80 9.30 3.58 -7.42
C SER A 80 8.09 4.23 -8.11
N GLY A 81 7.73 3.79 -9.34
CA GLY A 81 6.68 4.41 -10.14
C GLY A 81 6.97 5.85 -10.57
N GLY A 82 8.24 6.29 -10.60
CA GLY A 82 8.64 7.67 -10.95
C GLY A 82 8.15 8.74 -9.97
N VAL A 83 7.64 8.34 -8.80
CA VAL A 83 7.12 9.25 -7.77
C VAL A 83 7.34 8.65 -6.38
N ILE A 84 7.79 9.45 -5.44
CA ILE A 84 7.99 9.04 -4.05
C ILE A 84 6.81 9.52 -3.22
N VAL A 85 6.22 8.60 -2.43
CA VAL A 85 5.10 8.91 -1.53
C VAL A 85 5.48 8.50 -0.11
N LYS A 86 5.46 9.45 0.83
CA LYS A 86 5.68 9.16 2.26
C LYS A 86 4.57 9.76 3.11
N ILE A 87 4.19 9.04 4.16
CA ILE A 87 3.43 9.57 5.29
C ILE A 87 4.45 9.86 6.39
N GLY A 88 4.46 11.06 6.90
CA GLY A 88 5.40 11.49 7.94
C GLY A 88 4.91 12.76 8.62
N TYR A 89 5.76 13.40 9.38
CA TYR A 89 5.41 14.60 10.15
C TYR A 89 6.12 15.83 9.60
N ILE A 90 5.37 16.92 9.48
CA ILE A 90 5.85 18.26 9.17
C ILE A 90 5.34 19.17 10.28
N GLN A 91 6.24 19.80 11.02
CA GLN A 91 5.87 20.62 12.20
C GLN A 91 4.93 19.84 13.16
N LYS A 92 5.26 18.57 13.41
CA LYS A 92 4.52 17.62 14.26
C LYS A 92 3.12 17.25 13.75
N LYS A 93 2.70 17.73 12.59
CA LYS A 93 1.43 17.37 11.94
C LYS A 93 1.67 16.25 10.93
N GLN A 94 0.87 15.20 11.00
CA GLN A 94 0.99 14.08 10.08
C GLN A 94 0.48 14.49 8.69
N CYS A 95 1.31 14.29 7.67
CA CYS A 95 1.06 14.72 6.30
C CYS A 95 1.44 13.61 5.32
N ILE A 96 0.89 13.68 4.10
CA ILE A 96 1.34 12.90 2.95
C ILE A 96 2.18 13.79 2.06
N VAL A 97 3.36 13.32 1.66
CA VAL A 97 4.22 14.01 0.70
C VAL A 97 4.35 13.17 -0.55
N VAL A 98 4.10 13.78 -1.70
CA VAL A 98 4.16 13.19 -3.04
C VAL A 98 5.18 13.97 -3.86
N ALA A 99 6.30 13.36 -4.24
CA ALA A 99 7.37 14.03 -4.97
C ALA A 99 7.70 13.30 -6.27
N ASN A 100 7.62 13.98 -7.42
CA ASN A 100 8.06 13.42 -8.68
C ASN A 100 9.58 13.17 -8.66
N ASP A 101 10.00 12.00 -9.09
CA ASP A 101 11.41 11.68 -9.27
C ASP A 101 11.86 12.02 -10.69
N ALA A 102 12.35 13.23 -10.87
CA ALA A 102 12.82 13.69 -12.18
C ALA A 102 14.07 12.95 -12.68
N THR A 103 14.74 12.15 -11.86
CA THR A 103 15.81 11.25 -12.32
C THR A 103 15.26 10.08 -13.14
N VAL A 104 13.96 9.74 -12.96
CA VAL A 104 13.26 8.70 -13.71
C VAL A 104 12.49 9.34 -14.87
N LYS A 105 13.02 9.23 -16.10
CA LYS A 105 12.38 9.76 -17.33
C LYS A 105 11.90 11.22 -17.21
N ALA A 106 12.70 12.08 -16.57
CA ALA A 106 12.36 13.48 -16.30
C ALA A 106 11.02 13.66 -15.55
N GLY A 107 10.68 12.73 -14.67
CA GLY A 107 9.42 12.75 -13.94
C GLY A 107 8.17 12.47 -14.77
N ALA A 108 8.32 11.84 -15.95
CA ALA A 108 7.19 11.48 -16.81
C ALA A 108 6.27 10.46 -16.13
N TRP A 109 4.98 10.58 -16.40
CA TRP A 109 3.94 9.75 -15.79
C TRP A 109 3.69 8.48 -16.61
N PHE A 110 4.08 7.35 -16.06
CA PHE A 110 3.70 6.02 -16.51
C PHE A 110 2.33 5.61 -15.94
N PRO A 111 1.70 4.54 -16.44
CA PRO A 111 0.45 4.04 -15.85
C PRO A 111 0.56 3.81 -14.34
N ILE A 112 1.68 3.24 -13.88
CA ILE A 112 1.91 3.00 -12.45
C ILE A 112 2.11 4.30 -11.65
N THR A 113 2.62 5.37 -12.25
CA THR A 113 2.74 6.69 -11.62
C THR A 113 1.37 7.26 -11.27
N GLY A 114 0.43 7.19 -12.22
CA GLY A 114 -0.96 7.59 -12.00
C GLY A 114 -1.63 6.79 -10.88
N LYS A 115 -1.50 5.47 -10.93
CA LYS A 115 -2.05 4.58 -9.89
C LYS A 115 -1.49 4.88 -8.50
N LYS A 116 -0.20 5.19 -8.39
CA LYS A 116 0.43 5.54 -7.11
C LYS A 116 -0.03 6.89 -6.57
N ASN A 117 -0.18 7.90 -7.43
CA ASN A 117 -0.75 9.18 -7.03
C ASN A 117 -2.20 9.04 -6.56
N LEU A 118 -3.03 8.26 -7.26
CA LEU A 118 -4.40 7.97 -6.84
C LEU A 118 -4.42 7.29 -5.47
N ARG A 119 -3.50 6.36 -5.19
CA ARG A 119 -3.40 5.74 -3.87
C ARG A 119 -3.01 6.75 -2.79
N ALA A 120 -2.11 7.68 -3.07
CA ALA A 120 -1.76 8.75 -2.14
C ALA A 120 -2.98 9.65 -1.84
N GLN A 121 -3.74 10.05 -2.87
CA GLN A 121 -4.97 10.83 -2.71
C GLN A 121 -6.07 10.06 -1.97
N GLU A 122 -6.23 8.76 -2.24
CA GLU A 122 -7.16 7.89 -1.52
C GLU A 122 -6.85 7.89 -0.01
N ILE A 123 -5.56 7.70 0.35
CA ILE A 123 -5.14 7.76 1.76
C ILE A 123 -5.39 9.16 2.36
N ALA A 124 -5.13 10.23 1.61
CA ALA A 124 -5.40 11.60 2.05
C ALA A 124 -6.89 11.83 2.32
N ILE A 125 -7.75 11.42 1.38
CA ILE A 125 -9.21 11.58 1.48
C ILE A 125 -9.79 10.80 2.64
N GLU A 126 -9.42 9.53 2.76
CA GLU A 126 -9.95 8.62 3.78
C GLU A 126 -9.53 9.01 5.19
N ASN A 127 -8.35 9.63 5.34
CA ASN A 127 -7.79 9.99 6.63
C ASN A 127 -7.81 11.50 6.89
N LYS A 128 -8.32 12.32 5.97
CA LYS A 128 -8.31 13.79 6.04
C LYS A 128 -6.92 14.37 6.33
N LEU A 129 -5.88 13.76 5.73
CA LEU A 129 -4.49 14.22 5.91
C LEU A 129 -4.14 15.32 4.92
N PRO A 130 -3.43 16.37 5.35
CA PRO A 130 -2.81 17.32 4.42
C PRO A 130 -1.90 16.60 3.44
N ILE A 131 -1.95 16.99 2.16
CA ILE A 131 -1.14 16.41 1.10
C ILE A 131 -0.28 17.47 0.44
N ILE A 132 1.01 17.18 0.30
CA ILE A 132 2.01 18.09 -0.27
C ILE A 132 2.53 17.46 -1.57
N TYR A 133 2.49 18.22 -2.66
CA TYR A 133 3.01 17.82 -3.96
C TYR A 133 4.29 18.59 -4.28
N LEU A 134 5.40 17.87 -4.46
CA LEU A 134 6.67 18.42 -4.93
C LEU A 134 6.83 18.06 -6.41
N VAL A 135 6.47 19.00 -7.27
CA VAL A 135 6.25 18.75 -8.70
C VAL A 135 7.51 19.02 -9.51
N ASP A 136 7.95 18.02 -10.25
CA ASP A 136 9.08 18.08 -11.19
C ASP A 136 8.85 17.03 -12.28
N SER A 137 8.01 17.35 -13.28
CA SER A 137 7.44 16.37 -14.19
C SER A 137 7.32 16.86 -15.63
N ALA A 138 7.79 16.05 -16.57
CA ALA A 138 7.61 16.27 -17.99
C ALA A 138 6.18 15.97 -18.52
N GLY A 139 5.23 15.64 -17.64
CA GLY A 139 3.87 15.26 -18.03
C GLY A 139 3.72 13.77 -18.36
N VAL A 140 2.69 13.41 -19.14
CA VAL A 140 2.40 12.02 -19.52
C VAL A 140 3.52 11.41 -20.35
N TYR A 141 3.90 10.16 -20.06
CA TYR A 141 4.81 9.40 -20.91
C TYR A 141 4.11 8.99 -22.21
N LEU A 142 4.33 9.78 -23.26
CA LEU A 142 3.57 9.69 -24.52
C LEU A 142 3.51 8.30 -25.17
N PRO A 143 4.58 7.46 -25.12
CA PRO A 143 4.50 6.10 -25.68
C PRO A 143 3.45 5.18 -25.02
N LEU A 144 2.94 5.53 -23.84
CA LEU A 144 1.91 4.78 -23.11
C LEU A 144 0.67 5.65 -22.81
N GLN A 145 0.41 6.67 -23.61
CA GLN A 145 -0.67 7.63 -23.36
C GLN A 145 -2.07 7.01 -23.38
N ASP A 146 -2.27 5.97 -24.18
CA ASP A 146 -3.50 5.20 -24.30
C ASP A 146 -3.88 4.44 -23.02
N GLU A 147 -2.89 4.07 -22.21
CA GLU A 147 -3.10 3.46 -20.89
C GLU A 147 -3.30 4.49 -19.75
N ILE A 148 -3.21 5.80 -20.05
CA ILE A 148 -3.19 6.86 -19.02
C ILE A 148 -4.36 7.82 -19.19
N PHE A 149 -4.59 8.33 -20.42
CA PHE A 149 -5.35 9.54 -20.66
C PHE A 149 -6.86 9.42 -20.36
N PRO A 150 -7.63 8.49 -21.01
CA PRO A 150 -9.08 8.59 -20.97
C PRO A 150 -9.73 7.77 -19.84
N ASP A 151 -8.99 6.95 -19.12
CA ASP A 151 -9.56 6.02 -18.16
C ASP A 151 -10.05 6.71 -16.88
N LYS A 152 -11.11 6.15 -16.30
CA LYS A 152 -11.78 6.67 -15.11
C LYS A 152 -10.84 6.74 -13.90
N GLU A 153 -10.10 5.69 -13.62
CA GLU A 153 -9.23 5.58 -12.44
C GLU A 153 -7.77 5.85 -12.84
N HIS A 154 -7.54 6.99 -13.52
CA HIS A 154 -6.23 7.38 -13.99
C HIS A 154 -5.99 8.90 -13.92
N PHE A 155 -5.25 9.47 -14.85
CA PHE A 155 -4.71 10.83 -14.84
C PHE A 155 -5.78 11.90 -14.56
N GLY A 156 -6.92 11.88 -15.29
CA GLY A 156 -8.02 12.83 -15.07
C GLY A 156 -8.67 12.72 -13.68
N ARG A 157 -8.65 11.52 -13.08
CA ARG A 157 -9.19 11.31 -11.73
C ARG A 157 -8.39 12.06 -10.66
N ILE A 158 -7.10 12.25 -10.87
CA ILE A 158 -6.21 12.98 -9.94
C ILE A 158 -6.68 14.43 -9.80
N PHE A 159 -6.96 15.09 -10.91
CA PHE A 159 -7.46 16.49 -10.90
C PHE A 159 -8.84 16.60 -10.28
N ARG A 160 -9.73 15.66 -10.61
CA ARG A 160 -11.01 15.59 -9.93
C ARG A 160 -10.86 15.44 -8.43
N ASN A 161 -9.95 14.60 -7.98
CA ASN A 161 -9.70 14.38 -6.56
C ASN A 161 -9.13 15.64 -5.89
N ASN A 162 -8.28 16.43 -6.55
CA ASN A 162 -7.83 17.72 -6.03
C ASN A 162 -9.03 18.64 -5.70
N ALA A 163 -9.97 18.79 -6.62
CA ALA A 163 -11.18 19.59 -6.40
C ALA A 163 -12.03 19.05 -5.23
N ILE A 164 -12.19 17.72 -5.15
CA ILE A 164 -12.95 17.09 -4.07
C ILE A 164 -12.25 17.25 -2.73
N MET A 165 -10.93 17.05 -2.65
CA MET A 165 -10.15 17.21 -1.41
C MET A 165 -10.26 18.64 -0.88
N SER A 166 -10.13 19.65 -1.74
CA SER A 166 -10.31 21.05 -1.36
C SER A 166 -11.72 21.29 -0.78
N SER A 167 -12.77 20.77 -1.43
CA SER A 167 -14.14 20.89 -0.95
C SER A 167 -14.40 20.16 0.39
N LEU A 168 -13.60 19.16 0.72
CA LEU A 168 -13.63 18.44 2.00
C LEU A 168 -12.76 19.10 3.10
N GLY A 169 -12.13 20.23 2.81
CA GLY A 169 -11.22 20.93 3.74
C GLY A 169 -9.89 20.20 3.97
N ILE A 170 -9.48 19.32 3.04
CA ILE A 170 -8.18 18.65 3.10
C ILE A 170 -7.15 19.58 2.46
N THR A 171 -6.24 20.09 3.28
CA THR A 171 -5.21 21.03 2.82
C THR A 171 -4.29 20.42 1.78
N GLN A 172 -4.13 21.10 0.66
CA GLN A 172 -3.27 20.73 -0.45
C GLN A 172 -2.26 21.84 -0.73
N ILE A 173 -0.98 21.53 -0.66
CA ILE A 173 0.09 22.49 -0.96
C ILE A 173 0.97 21.89 -2.05
N SER A 174 1.24 22.66 -3.09
CA SER A 174 2.13 22.26 -4.19
C SER A 174 3.34 23.17 -4.31
N ALA A 175 4.49 22.60 -4.64
CA ALA A 175 5.67 23.35 -5.04
C ALA A 175 6.15 22.89 -6.41
N VAL A 176 6.19 23.80 -7.37
CA VAL A 176 6.75 23.59 -8.70
C VAL A 176 8.25 23.77 -8.63
N MET A 177 8.99 22.66 -8.54
CA MET A 177 10.44 22.63 -8.29
C MET A 177 11.25 22.22 -9.55
N GLY A 178 10.56 22.12 -10.67
CA GLY A 178 11.11 21.78 -11.97
C GLY A 178 10.10 22.04 -13.06
N SER A 179 10.29 21.42 -14.22
CA SER A 179 9.35 21.54 -15.32
C SER A 179 8.00 20.95 -14.95
N CYS A 180 6.92 21.63 -15.29
CA CYS A 180 5.55 21.18 -15.12
C CYS A 180 4.75 21.50 -16.38
N VAL A 181 4.48 20.49 -17.23
CA VAL A 181 4.02 20.70 -18.60
C VAL A 181 2.66 20.02 -18.84
N ALA A 182 1.85 20.64 -19.69
CA ALA A 182 0.57 20.15 -20.19
C ALA A 182 -0.42 19.78 -19.08
N GLY A 183 -1.03 18.59 -19.13
CA GLY A 183 -1.98 18.15 -18.11
C GLY A 183 -1.42 18.11 -16.69
N GLY A 184 -0.11 17.86 -16.52
CA GLY A 184 0.57 17.91 -15.22
C GLY A 184 0.53 19.28 -14.55
N ALA A 185 0.35 20.35 -15.32
CA ALA A 185 0.23 21.71 -14.80
C ALA A 185 -1.02 21.93 -13.94
N TYR A 186 -2.06 21.17 -14.15
CA TYR A 186 -3.29 21.29 -13.35
C TYR A 186 -3.12 20.80 -11.91
N LEU A 187 -2.25 19.81 -11.66
CA LEU A 187 -2.04 19.29 -10.31
C LEU A 187 -1.63 20.37 -9.30
N PRO A 188 -0.56 21.17 -9.54
CA PRO A 188 -0.20 22.22 -8.60
C PRO A 188 -1.23 23.36 -8.53
N ILE A 189 -1.86 23.71 -9.65
CA ILE A 189 -2.76 24.88 -9.68
C ILE A 189 -4.16 24.57 -9.10
N MET A 190 -4.52 23.31 -9.03
CA MET A 190 -5.74 22.87 -8.33
C MET A 190 -5.51 22.58 -6.85
N SER A 191 -4.28 22.72 -6.34
CA SER A 191 -3.98 22.72 -4.91
C SER A 191 -4.47 24.03 -4.27
N ASP A 192 -4.62 24.06 -2.95
CA ASP A 192 -5.12 25.24 -2.26
C ASP A 192 -4.07 26.37 -2.23
N GLU A 193 -2.78 25.99 -2.20
CA GLU A 193 -1.65 26.93 -2.30
C GLU A 193 -0.55 26.35 -3.20
N ALA A 194 0.00 27.19 -4.08
CA ALA A 194 1.03 26.82 -5.05
C ALA A 194 2.28 27.70 -4.94
N LEU A 195 3.44 27.06 -4.78
CA LEU A 195 4.75 27.68 -4.79
C LEU A 195 5.46 27.39 -6.12
N ILE A 196 6.36 28.27 -6.55
CA ILE A 196 7.25 28.02 -7.69
C ILE A 196 8.69 28.45 -7.36
N VAL A 197 9.66 27.58 -7.69
CA VAL A 197 11.08 27.88 -7.48
C VAL A 197 11.64 28.69 -8.65
N ASP A 198 12.28 29.81 -8.33
CA ASP A 198 12.89 30.71 -9.32
C ASP A 198 13.90 29.95 -10.21
N LYS A 199 13.90 30.21 -11.51
CA LYS A 199 14.80 29.67 -12.54
C LYS A 199 14.74 28.15 -12.77
N THR A 200 14.30 27.36 -11.81
CA THR A 200 14.21 25.90 -11.96
C THR A 200 12.79 25.41 -12.15
N GLY A 201 11.82 26.06 -11.51
CA GLY A 201 10.40 25.80 -11.67
C GLY A 201 9.84 26.50 -12.92
N SER A 202 9.04 25.81 -13.68
CA SER A 202 8.26 26.41 -14.76
C SER A 202 6.97 25.63 -14.98
N ILE A 203 5.89 26.36 -15.28
CA ILE A 203 4.57 25.78 -15.49
C ILE A 203 3.91 26.40 -16.73
N PHE A 204 3.44 25.56 -17.64
CA PHE A 204 2.72 25.99 -18.84
C PHE A 204 1.95 24.84 -19.48
N LEU A 205 0.88 25.14 -20.19
CA LEU A 205 0.12 24.15 -20.93
C LEU A 205 0.90 23.66 -22.18
N ALA A 206 1.60 24.58 -22.84
CA ALA A 206 2.43 24.29 -24.00
C ALA A 206 3.81 24.93 -23.83
N GLY A 207 4.87 24.17 -23.88
CA GLY A 207 6.23 24.68 -23.80
C GLY A 207 6.63 25.51 -25.03
N SER A 208 7.73 26.28 -24.94
CA SER A 208 8.20 27.21 -25.97
C SER A 208 8.28 26.62 -27.39
N TYR A 209 8.70 25.36 -27.54
CA TYR A 209 8.74 24.66 -28.84
C TYR A 209 7.35 24.48 -29.46
N LEU A 210 6.37 24.12 -28.64
CA LEU A 210 5.00 23.92 -29.11
C LEU A 210 4.32 25.24 -29.42
N VAL A 211 4.57 26.28 -28.63
CA VAL A 211 4.10 27.66 -28.88
C VAL A 211 4.64 28.15 -30.25
N LYS A 212 5.94 27.96 -30.50
CA LYS A 212 6.54 28.32 -31.79
C LYS A 212 5.94 27.57 -32.95
N ALA A 213 5.70 26.27 -32.78
CA ALA A 213 5.10 25.44 -33.84
C ALA A 213 3.62 25.80 -34.09
N ALA A 214 2.85 26.16 -33.05
CA ALA A 214 1.42 26.41 -33.15
C ALA A 214 1.08 27.81 -33.67
N ILE A 215 1.79 28.85 -33.23
CA ILE A 215 1.47 30.26 -33.49
C ILE A 215 2.67 31.09 -33.98
N GLY A 216 3.85 30.48 -34.15
CA GLY A 216 5.05 31.16 -34.64
C GLY A 216 5.78 32.03 -33.63
N GLU A 217 5.32 32.14 -32.39
CA GLU A 217 5.91 32.96 -31.37
C GLU A 217 7.20 32.32 -30.84
N SER A 218 8.29 33.10 -30.79
CA SER A 218 9.57 32.67 -30.22
C SER A 218 9.74 33.26 -28.83
N ILE A 219 9.57 32.44 -27.81
CA ILE A 219 9.65 32.79 -26.39
C ILE A 219 10.44 31.70 -25.64
N ASP A 220 11.22 32.07 -24.63
CA ASP A 220 11.87 31.09 -23.76
C ASP A 220 10.94 30.62 -22.63
N ASN A 221 11.26 29.47 -22.03
CA ASN A 221 10.41 28.86 -21.01
C ASN A 221 10.30 29.70 -19.71
N GLU A 222 11.35 30.44 -19.34
CA GLU A 222 11.32 31.28 -18.12
C GLU A 222 10.37 32.47 -18.32
N THR A 223 10.47 33.14 -19.45
CA THR A 223 9.55 34.22 -19.80
C THR A 223 8.12 33.73 -20.01
N LEU A 224 7.93 32.54 -20.59
CA LEU A 224 6.62 31.95 -20.84
C LEU A 224 5.89 31.56 -19.56
N GLY A 225 6.57 30.89 -18.64
CA GLY A 225 5.92 30.30 -17.46
C GLY A 225 6.85 30.06 -16.27
N GLY A 226 7.85 30.92 -16.09
CA GLY A 226 8.72 30.92 -14.91
C GLY A 226 8.10 31.62 -13.70
N ALA A 227 8.85 31.65 -12.62
CA ALA A 227 8.39 32.13 -11.33
C ALA A 227 7.92 33.60 -11.34
N THR A 228 8.67 34.48 -11.99
CA THR A 228 8.29 35.91 -12.09
C THR A 228 6.97 36.09 -12.86
N THR A 229 6.84 35.38 -13.99
CA THR A 229 5.61 35.44 -14.80
C THR A 229 4.39 34.99 -13.99
N HIS A 230 4.49 33.90 -13.25
CA HIS A 230 3.33 33.33 -12.56
C HIS A 230 3.04 33.94 -11.19
N CYS A 231 4.02 34.49 -10.49
CA CYS A 231 3.77 35.19 -9.23
C CYS A 231 3.42 36.68 -9.40
N GLU A 232 3.98 37.34 -10.43
CA GLU A 232 3.91 38.81 -10.51
C GLU A 232 3.05 39.32 -11.68
N VAL A 233 2.85 38.52 -12.73
CA VAL A 233 2.10 38.91 -13.93
C VAL A 233 0.75 38.21 -14.03
N SER A 234 0.74 36.89 -13.99
CA SER A 234 -0.49 36.11 -14.20
C SER A 234 -1.23 35.73 -12.92
N GLY A 235 -0.55 35.75 -11.75
CA GLY A 235 -1.12 35.35 -10.48
C GLY A 235 -1.49 33.87 -10.39
N VAL A 236 -0.84 33.01 -11.18
CA VAL A 236 -1.10 31.57 -11.22
C VAL A 236 -0.54 30.85 -9.99
N THR A 237 0.58 31.34 -9.44
CA THR A 237 1.22 30.80 -8.24
C THR A 237 1.29 31.85 -7.14
N ASP A 238 1.22 31.40 -5.87
CA ASP A 238 1.08 32.28 -4.70
C ASP A 238 2.42 32.74 -4.14
N TYR A 239 3.46 31.89 -4.22
CA TYR A 239 4.77 32.16 -3.61
C TYR A 239 5.91 31.87 -4.59
N LYS A 240 6.83 32.85 -4.70
CA LYS A 240 8.10 32.71 -5.41
C LYS A 240 9.19 32.33 -4.41
N ALA A 241 9.76 31.12 -4.56
CA ALA A 241 10.88 30.66 -3.75
C ALA A 241 12.20 30.79 -4.50
N LYS A 242 13.28 31.18 -3.81
CA LYS A 242 14.59 31.33 -4.43
C LYS A 242 15.29 30.03 -4.80
N ASP A 243 15.02 28.95 -4.07
CA ASP A 243 15.58 27.61 -4.27
C ASP A 243 14.68 26.53 -3.63
N ASP A 244 15.06 25.24 -3.80
CA ASP A 244 14.33 24.10 -3.25
C ASP A 244 14.15 24.20 -1.72
N LYS A 245 15.17 24.62 -0.98
CA LYS A 245 15.12 24.72 0.49
C LYS A 245 14.19 25.83 0.95
N ASP A 246 14.18 26.95 0.26
CA ASP A 246 13.29 28.07 0.55
C ASP A 246 11.82 27.68 0.33
N ALA A 247 11.51 26.98 -0.77
CA ALA A 247 10.18 26.42 -1.01
C ALA A 247 9.75 25.46 0.10
N LEU A 248 10.61 24.51 0.47
CA LEU A 248 10.32 23.54 1.52
C LEU A 248 10.18 24.18 2.90
N THR A 249 10.95 25.22 3.19
CA THR A 249 10.82 26.02 4.44
C THR A 249 9.51 26.77 4.46
N THR A 250 9.10 27.35 3.34
CA THR A 250 7.80 28.03 3.22
C THR A 250 6.65 27.04 3.45
N ILE A 251 6.72 25.83 2.89
CA ILE A 251 5.72 24.77 3.17
C ILE A 251 5.67 24.46 4.68
N LYS A 252 6.82 24.29 5.35
CA LYS A 252 6.85 24.09 6.81
C LYS A 252 6.14 25.21 7.55
N ASN A 253 6.37 26.46 7.15
CA ASN A 253 5.75 27.63 7.78
C ASN A 253 4.24 27.69 7.55
N ILE A 254 3.73 27.19 6.42
CA ILE A 254 2.29 27.10 6.15
C ILE A 254 1.69 26.00 7.03
N ILE A 255 2.28 24.81 7.02
CA ILE A 255 1.81 23.66 7.81
C ILE A 255 1.79 23.96 9.31
N ASP A 256 2.78 24.71 9.83
CA ASP A 256 2.83 25.13 11.24
C ASP A 256 1.57 25.88 11.69
N LYS A 257 0.94 26.61 10.78
CA LYS A 257 -0.21 27.49 11.06
C LYS A 257 -1.58 26.85 10.79
N ILE A 258 -1.62 25.63 10.28
CA ILE A 258 -2.89 24.92 10.09
C ILE A 258 -3.52 24.65 11.47
N GLY A 259 -4.80 24.96 11.62
CA GLY A 259 -5.58 24.68 12.83
C GLY A 259 -5.79 23.17 13.07
N ASP A 260 -6.28 22.85 14.26
CA ASP A 260 -6.65 21.47 14.59
C ASP A 260 -8.07 21.16 14.07
N PHE A 261 -8.29 19.90 13.70
CA PHE A 261 -9.57 19.39 13.21
C PHE A 261 -10.14 18.37 14.19
N ASP A 262 -11.44 18.11 14.07
CA ASP A 262 -12.11 17.04 14.81
C ASP A 262 -11.46 15.68 14.48
N THR A 263 -11.39 14.81 15.49
CA THR A 263 -10.79 13.47 15.36
C THR A 263 -11.84 12.37 15.52
N ALA A 264 -11.50 11.14 15.10
CA ALA A 264 -12.31 9.96 15.33
C ALA A 264 -12.41 9.61 16.83
N GLY A 265 -11.44 10.01 17.63
CA GLY A 265 -11.40 9.76 19.07
C GLY A 265 -11.11 8.30 19.41
N PHE A 266 -10.23 7.63 18.65
CA PHE A 266 -9.78 6.28 18.98
C PHE A 266 -9.03 6.26 20.31
N ASN A 267 -9.26 5.21 21.12
CA ASN A 267 -8.65 5.08 22.43
C ASN A 267 -7.14 4.84 22.31
N ARG A 268 -6.35 5.68 22.98
CA ARG A 268 -4.89 5.55 23.09
C ARG A 268 -4.44 5.66 24.53
N ALA A 269 -3.69 4.68 25.01
CA ALA A 269 -2.98 4.69 26.28
C ALA A 269 -1.49 5.05 26.07
N ALA A 270 -0.72 5.10 27.15
CA ALA A 270 0.73 5.21 27.06
C ALA A 270 1.30 4.01 26.28
N PRO A 271 2.16 4.23 25.28
CA PRO A 271 2.76 3.14 24.51
C PRO A 271 3.65 2.25 25.36
N LEU A 272 3.53 0.94 25.18
CA LEU A 272 4.38 -0.05 25.82
C LEU A 272 5.09 -0.90 24.75
N LYS A 273 6.30 -1.37 25.05
CA LYS A 273 6.97 -2.37 24.20
C LYS A 273 6.41 -3.77 24.49
N PRO A 274 6.49 -4.70 23.53
CA PRO A 274 6.29 -6.11 23.81
C PRO A 274 7.26 -6.59 24.91
N LYS A 275 6.83 -7.54 25.73
CA LYS A 275 7.71 -8.26 26.67
C LYS A 275 8.53 -9.34 25.96
N GLU A 276 7.91 -9.99 24.97
CA GLU A 276 8.57 -10.97 24.13
C GLU A 276 9.48 -10.27 23.12
N LYS A 277 10.60 -10.89 22.75
CA LYS A 277 11.55 -10.31 21.82
C LYS A 277 10.99 -10.29 20.40
N GLU A 278 10.88 -9.11 19.81
CA GLU A 278 10.30 -8.90 18.48
C GLU A 278 11.05 -9.69 17.40
N GLU A 279 12.39 -9.83 17.52
CA GLU A 279 13.23 -10.55 16.55
C GLU A 279 12.94 -12.05 16.49
N GLU A 280 12.35 -12.63 17.52
CA GLU A 280 11.98 -14.05 17.53
C GLU A 280 10.88 -14.38 16.50
N ILE A 281 10.20 -13.38 15.93
CA ILE A 281 9.30 -13.55 14.78
C ILE A 281 9.98 -14.33 13.67
N PHE A 282 11.25 -14.07 13.41
CA PHE A 282 12.00 -14.75 12.36
C PHE A 282 12.16 -16.26 12.60
N GLY A 283 12.30 -16.69 13.85
CA GLY A 283 12.40 -18.11 14.19
C GLY A 283 11.04 -18.83 14.26
N ILE A 284 9.95 -18.08 14.54
CA ILE A 284 8.59 -18.62 14.65
C ILE A 284 8.00 -18.91 13.27
N LEU A 285 8.27 -18.05 12.28
CA LEU A 285 7.75 -18.22 10.92
C LEU A 285 8.48 -19.36 10.21
N PRO A 286 7.80 -20.46 9.82
CA PRO A 286 8.44 -21.58 9.16
C PRO A 286 8.96 -21.21 7.78
N LYS A 287 10.12 -21.77 7.41
CA LYS A 287 10.63 -21.72 6.05
C LYS A 287 9.68 -22.39 5.06
N ALA A 288 9.14 -23.55 5.42
CA ALA A 288 8.20 -24.30 4.60
C ALA A 288 6.76 -23.84 4.90
N ARG A 289 6.07 -23.38 3.87
CA ARG A 289 4.74 -22.76 3.98
C ARG A 289 3.63 -23.67 4.48
N ASN A 290 3.81 -24.98 4.38
CA ASN A 290 2.88 -25.99 4.88
C ASN A 290 3.13 -26.37 6.35
N GLU A 291 4.22 -25.92 6.94
CA GLU A 291 4.49 -26.15 8.35
C GLU A 291 3.59 -25.30 9.23
N PRO A 292 2.98 -25.89 10.27
CA PRO A 292 2.13 -25.15 11.19
C PRO A 292 2.96 -24.34 12.19
N TYR A 293 2.44 -23.18 12.58
CA TYR A 293 2.97 -22.37 13.69
C TYR A 293 1.82 -21.73 14.47
N ASP A 294 2.12 -21.23 15.68
CA ASP A 294 1.12 -20.54 16.49
C ASP A 294 1.11 -19.04 16.19
N MET A 295 0.06 -18.55 15.56
CA MET A 295 -0.12 -17.13 15.29
C MET A 295 -0.17 -16.29 16.59
N LYS A 296 -0.56 -16.87 17.71
CA LYS A 296 -0.54 -16.17 19.01
C LYS A 296 0.87 -15.72 19.39
N GLU A 297 1.89 -16.50 19.04
CA GLU A 297 3.29 -16.13 19.28
C GLU A 297 3.75 -14.94 18.44
N ILE A 298 3.23 -14.80 17.22
CA ILE A 298 3.45 -13.60 16.40
C ILE A 298 2.73 -12.40 17.02
N ILE A 299 1.47 -12.56 17.42
CA ILE A 299 0.67 -11.48 18.04
C ILE A 299 1.37 -10.95 19.30
N LYS A 300 1.87 -11.81 20.18
CA LYS A 300 2.60 -11.41 21.41
C LYS A 300 3.80 -10.49 21.13
N ARG A 301 4.46 -10.65 19.97
CA ARG A 301 5.63 -9.86 19.58
C ARG A 301 5.29 -8.57 18.84
N ILE A 302 4.01 -8.37 18.57
CA ILE A 302 3.48 -7.17 17.91
C ILE A 302 2.74 -6.26 18.89
N VAL A 303 2.05 -6.83 19.89
CA VAL A 303 1.19 -6.08 20.80
C VAL A 303 1.93 -5.56 22.02
N ASP A 304 1.42 -4.47 22.58
CA ASP A 304 1.94 -3.87 23.81
C ASP A 304 1.93 -4.87 24.96
N ASN A 305 3.02 -4.91 25.74
CA ASN A 305 3.18 -5.78 26.90
C ASN A 305 3.01 -7.28 26.59
N SER A 306 2.98 -7.67 25.31
CA SER A 306 2.70 -9.05 24.83
C SER A 306 1.35 -9.62 25.32
N GLU A 307 0.41 -8.74 25.63
CA GLU A 307 -0.90 -9.09 26.22
C GLU A 307 -2.04 -8.78 25.24
N PHE A 308 -3.01 -9.70 25.18
CA PHE A 308 -4.24 -9.52 24.42
C PHE A 308 -5.38 -10.34 25.02
N ASP A 309 -6.61 -9.85 24.84
CA ASP A 309 -7.84 -10.50 25.31
C ASP A 309 -8.50 -11.25 24.16
N GLU A 310 -8.34 -12.57 24.09
CA GLU A 310 -8.92 -13.37 23.02
C GLU A 310 -10.44 -13.53 23.18
N TYR A 311 -11.16 -13.09 22.15
CA TYR A 311 -12.62 -13.23 22.06
C TYR A 311 -12.99 -14.62 21.52
N LYS A 312 -13.87 -15.35 22.23
CA LYS A 312 -14.31 -16.72 21.88
C LYS A 312 -13.16 -17.69 21.61
N GLU A 313 -12.14 -17.73 22.48
CA GLU A 313 -10.97 -18.60 22.36
C GLU A 313 -11.33 -20.08 22.10
N GLY A 314 -12.37 -20.59 22.76
CA GLY A 314 -12.82 -21.98 22.64
C GLY A 314 -13.59 -22.33 21.36
N PHE A 315 -13.96 -21.35 20.52
CA PHE A 315 -14.83 -21.51 19.35
C PHE A 315 -14.19 -20.91 18.10
N GLY A 316 -14.37 -21.53 16.94
CA GLY A 316 -13.85 -21.03 15.65
C GLY A 316 -12.33 -20.83 15.68
N LYS A 317 -11.58 -21.81 16.15
CA LYS A 317 -10.17 -21.72 16.54
C LYS A 317 -9.21 -21.46 15.40
N THR A 318 -9.64 -21.62 14.13
CA THR A 318 -8.80 -21.34 12.95
C THR A 318 -8.69 -19.84 12.65
N ILE A 319 -9.49 -19.00 13.32
CA ILE A 319 -9.32 -17.55 13.35
C ILE A 319 -9.18 -17.12 14.81
N ILE A 320 -8.15 -16.33 15.10
CA ILE A 320 -7.96 -15.64 16.37
C ILE A 320 -8.62 -14.26 16.26
N THR A 321 -9.45 -13.92 17.22
CA THR A 321 -10.02 -12.58 17.37
C THR A 321 -9.68 -12.07 18.75
N ALA A 322 -9.06 -10.89 18.86
CA ALA A 322 -8.59 -10.38 20.14
C ALA A 322 -8.62 -8.86 20.23
N TYR A 323 -8.88 -8.35 21.43
CA TYR A 323 -8.60 -6.95 21.76
C TYR A 323 -7.17 -6.82 22.26
N ALA A 324 -6.44 -5.81 21.78
CA ALA A 324 -5.05 -5.58 22.17
C ALA A 324 -4.72 -4.08 22.08
N ARG A 325 -3.45 -3.74 22.35
CA ARG A 325 -2.89 -2.42 22.07
C ARG A 325 -1.64 -2.53 21.21
N ILE A 326 -1.44 -1.55 20.34
CA ILE A 326 -0.22 -1.39 19.55
C ILE A 326 0.19 0.08 19.64
N ASP A 327 1.36 0.34 20.21
CA ASP A 327 1.86 1.71 20.47
C ASP A 327 0.82 2.57 21.23
N GLY A 328 0.16 1.95 22.18
CA GLY A 328 -0.92 2.52 22.98
C GLY A 328 -2.31 2.48 22.36
N TRP A 329 -2.43 2.43 21.02
CA TRP A 329 -3.72 2.39 20.32
C TRP A 329 -4.48 1.10 20.59
N ALA A 330 -5.74 1.20 21.01
CA ALA A 330 -6.64 0.06 21.08
C ALA A 330 -6.91 -0.50 19.68
N VAL A 331 -6.82 -1.80 19.50
CA VAL A 331 -6.98 -2.48 18.21
C VAL A 331 -7.72 -3.81 18.37
N GLY A 332 -8.61 -4.12 17.43
CA GLY A 332 -9.23 -5.44 17.29
C GLY A 332 -8.44 -6.26 16.26
N ILE A 333 -7.85 -7.36 16.68
CA ILE A 333 -7.05 -8.25 15.83
C ILE A 333 -7.93 -9.36 15.28
N VAL A 334 -7.86 -9.60 13.98
CA VAL A 334 -8.43 -10.75 13.27
C VAL A 334 -7.30 -11.46 12.55
N ALA A 335 -6.90 -12.65 12.99
CA ALA A 335 -5.72 -13.34 12.50
C ALA A 335 -6.00 -14.81 12.16
N ASN A 336 -5.37 -15.35 11.13
CA ASN A 336 -5.46 -16.76 10.80
C ASN A 336 -4.55 -17.57 11.73
N GLN A 337 -5.11 -18.52 12.49
CA GLN A 337 -4.31 -19.49 13.22
C GLN A 337 -3.73 -20.53 12.26
N ARG A 338 -2.43 -20.80 12.37
CA ARG A 338 -1.73 -21.77 11.49
C ARG A 338 -1.56 -23.17 12.10
N LYS A 339 -1.81 -23.33 13.39
CA LYS A 339 -1.87 -24.65 14.02
C LYS A 339 -3.08 -25.43 13.55
N VAL A 340 -2.93 -26.75 13.47
CA VAL A 340 -4.07 -27.68 13.42
C VAL A 340 -4.76 -27.62 14.78
N VAL A 341 -6.06 -27.42 14.79
CA VAL A 341 -6.87 -27.28 15.99
C VAL A 341 -7.94 -28.36 16.08
N LYS A 342 -8.38 -28.68 17.28
CA LYS A 342 -9.44 -29.64 17.53
C LYS A 342 -10.66 -28.93 18.10
N THR A 343 -11.83 -29.19 17.52
CA THR A 343 -13.11 -28.71 18.05
C THR A 343 -13.52 -29.50 19.31
N LYS A 344 -14.47 -28.99 20.11
CA LYS A 344 -15.00 -29.75 21.23
C LYS A 344 -15.68 -31.06 20.81
N LYS A 345 -16.18 -31.15 19.58
CA LYS A 345 -16.76 -32.37 19.00
C LYS A 345 -15.71 -33.38 18.51
N GLY A 346 -14.42 -33.06 18.63
CA GLY A 346 -13.32 -33.93 18.25
C GLY A 346 -12.87 -33.78 16.79
N GLU A 347 -13.46 -32.89 16.01
CA GLU A 347 -13.09 -32.66 14.61
C GLU A 347 -11.78 -31.91 14.51
N MET A 348 -10.89 -32.37 13.62
CA MET A 348 -9.65 -31.69 13.28
C MET A 348 -9.91 -30.60 12.24
N GLN A 349 -9.41 -29.39 12.46
CA GLN A 349 -9.46 -28.28 11.53
C GLN A 349 -8.04 -27.80 11.20
N PHE A 350 -7.77 -27.62 9.91
CA PHE A 350 -6.45 -27.20 9.43
C PHE A 350 -6.23 -25.70 9.64
N GLY A 351 -5.03 -25.34 10.04
CA GLY A 351 -4.63 -23.94 10.17
C GLY A 351 -4.59 -23.21 8.83
N GLY A 352 -4.89 -21.92 8.84
CA GLY A 352 -4.97 -21.08 7.65
C GLY A 352 -6.23 -21.28 6.80
N VAL A 353 -7.13 -22.17 7.21
CA VAL A 353 -8.40 -22.43 6.54
C VAL A 353 -9.55 -21.80 7.33
N ILE A 354 -10.46 -21.15 6.64
CA ILE A 354 -11.66 -20.55 7.25
C ILE A 354 -12.78 -21.58 7.22
N TYR A 355 -13.33 -21.87 8.39
CA TYR A 355 -14.50 -22.74 8.60
C TYR A 355 -15.73 -21.91 8.96
N SER A 356 -16.93 -22.48 8.91
CA SER A 356 -18.18 -21.80 9.26
C SER A 356 -18.14 -21.17 10.66
N ASP A 357 -17.65 -21.92 11.66
CA ASP A 357 -17.53 -21.45 13.02
C ASP A 357 -16.54 -20.27 13.18
N SER A 358 -15.43 -20.32 12.48
CA SER A 358 -14.44 -19.23 12.49
C SER A 358 -14.90 -18.00 11.71
N ALA A 359 -15.65 -18.17 10.61
CA ALA A 359 -16.27 -17.08 9.87
C ALA A 359 -17.33 -16.34 10.71
N ASP A 360 -18.20 -17.09 11.41
CA ASP A 360 -19.21 -16.52 12.32
C ASP A 360 -18.57 -15.79 13.52
N LYS A 361 -17.48 -16.36 14.09
CA LYS A 361 -16.70 -15.71 15.15
C LYS A 361 -16.15 -14.37 14.70
N ALA A 362 -15.49 -14.34 13.54
CA ALA A 362 -14.87 -13.14 12.96
C ALA A 362 -15.94 -12.09 12.62
N THR A 363 -17.05 -12.48 11.97
CA THR A 363 -18.18 -11.60 11.67
C THR A 363 -18.67 -10.84 12.89
N ARG A 364 -18.94 -11.57 13.97
CA ARG A 364 -19.45 -10.96 15.20
C ARG A 364 -18.41 -10.09 15.89
N PHE A 365 -17.14 -10.47 15.86
CA PHE A 365 -16.05 -9.67 16.42
C PHE A 365 -15.86 -8.36 15.67
N ILE A 366 -15.88 -8.38 14.33
CA ILE A 366 -15.82 -7.19 13.48
C ILE A 366 -16.98 -6.23 13.81
N ALA A 367 -18.20 -6.76 13.91
CA ALA A 367 -19.37 -5.96 14.32
C ALA A 367 -19.18 -5.32 15.70
N ASN A 368 -18.66 -6.06 16.68
CA ASN A 368 -18.34 -5.53 18.01
C ASN A 368 -17.30 -4.41 17.99
N CYS A 369 -16.26 -4.53 17.16
CA CYS A 369 -15.24 -3.48 17.00
C CYS A 369 -15.85 -2.22 16.39
N ASN A 370 -16.73 -2.37 15.39
CA ASN A 370 -17.46 -1.25 14.79
C ASN A 370 -18.34 -0.52 15.79
N GLN A 371 -19.10 -1.25 16.63
CA GLN A 371 -19.94 -0.65 17.66
C GLN A 371 -19.13 0.11 18.71
N LYS A 372 -17.91 -0.36 19.01
CA LYS A 372 -17.02 0.21 20.04
C LYS A 372 -16.02 1.23 19.49
N LYS A 373 -16.05 1.53 18.18
CA LYS A 373 -15.07 2.39 17.50
C LYS A 373 -13.63 1.93 17.70
N ILE A 374 -13.36 0.63 17.58
CA ILE A 374 -12.03 0.05 17.68
C ILE A 374 -11.51 -0.25 16.28
N PRO A 375 -10.38 0.32 15.85
CA PRO A 375 -9.72 -0.02 14.59
C PRO A 375 -9.42 -1.51 14.46
N LEU A 376 -9.46 -2.05 13.23
CA LEU A 376 -9.26 -3.47 12.97
C LEU A 376 -7.89 -3.72 12.33
N LEU A 377 -7.17 -4.71 12.83
CA LEU A 377 -5.94 -5.24 12.24
C LEU A 377 -6.17 -6.67 11.78
N PHE A 378 -6.00 -6.90 10.48
CA PHE A 378 -6.03 -8.23 9.86
C PHE A 378 -4.61 -8.75 9.65
N LEU A 379 -4.31 -9.91 10.23
CA LEU A 379 -3.05 -10.63 10.03
C LEU A 379 -3.34 -11.85 9.15
N GLN A 380 -2.98 -11.75 7.87
CA GLN A 380 -3.30 -12.77 6.87
C GLN A 380 -2.23 -13.84 6.76
N ASP A 381 -2.61 -15.08 6.97
CA ASP A 381 -1.94 -16.28 6.46
C ASP A 381 -3.02 -17.33 6.14
N VAL A 382 -3.78 -17.07 5.07
CA VAL A 382 -5.00 -17.77 4.69
C VAL A 382 -4.84 -18.51 3.38
N THR A 383 -5.22 -19.80 3.39
CA THR A 383 -5.21 -20.65 2.19
C THR A 383 -6.57 -20.70 1.47
N GLY A 384 -7.63 -20.25 2.12
CA GLY A 384 -9.00 -20.22 1.60
C GLY A 384 -10.04 -20.62 2.61
N PHE A 385 -11.26 -20.81 2.14
CA PHE A 385 -12.34 -21.44 2.89
C PHE A 385 -12.28 -22.96 2.78
N MET A 386 -12.80 -23.67 3.78
CA MET A 386 -12.90 -25.13 3.71
C MET A 386 -13.81 -25.56 2.57
N VAL A 387 -13.40 -26.58 1.86
CA VAL A 387 -14.10 -27.14 0.70
C VAL A 387 -14.60 -28.56 0.98
N GLY A 388 -15.45 -29.08 0.12
CA GLY A 388 -15.98 -30.43 0.19
C GLY A 388 -17.43 -30.52 0.65
N SER A 389 -18.10 -31.63 0.35
CA SER A 389 -19.54 -31.80 0.55
C SER A 389 -20.02 -31.50 1.97
N LYS A 390 -19.27 -31.89 2.99
CA LYS A 390 -19.58 -31.56 4.40
C LYS A 390 -19.64 -30.06 4.66
N SER A 391 -18.68 -29.29 4.12
CA SER A 391 -18.63 -27.84 4.30
C SER A 391 -19.71 -27.13 3.48
N GLU A 392 -19.92 -27.56 2.25
CA GLU A 392 -20.97 -26.99 1.37
C GLU A 392 -22.37 -27.23 1.95
N HIS A 393 -22.67 -28.47 2.36
CA HIS A 393 -23.95 -28.80 3.02
C HIS A 393 -24.09 -28.13 4.39
N GLY A 394 -22.98 -27.81 5.06
CA GLY A 394 -22.94 -27.05 6.30
C GLY A 394 -23.14 -25.54 6.12
N GLY A 395 -23.16 -25.04 4.88
CA GLY A 395 -23.41 -23.63 4.57
C GLY A 395 -22.16 -22.75 4.63
N ILE A 396 -20.97 -23.27 4.34
CA ILE A 396 -19.70 -22.51 4.37
C ILE A 396 -19.76 -21.23 3.53
N ILE A 397 -20.41 -21.27 2.36
CA ILE A 397 -20.51 -20.10 1.49
C ILE A 397 -21.38 -19.00 2.12
N LYS A 398 -22.43 -19.38 2.83
CA LYS A 398 -23.30 -18.47 3.58
C LYS A 398 -22.52 -17.81 4.74
N ASP A 399 -21.81 -18.62 5.51
CA ASP A 399 -21.05 -18.13 6.68
C ASP A 399 -19.83 -17.29 6.25
N GLY A 400 -19.17 -17.68 5.17
CA GLY A 400 -18.14 -16.87 4.52
C GLY A 400 -18.66 -15.52 4.02
N ALA A 401 -19.84 -15.51 3.40
CA ALA A 401 -20.47 -14.29 2.94
C ALA A 401 -20.83 -13.32 4.08
N LYS A 402 -21.22 -13.83 5.26
CA LYS A 402 -21.39 -12.98 6.46
C LYS A 402 -20.10 -12.26 6.84
N MET A 403 -18.98 -12.98 6.85
CA MET A 403 -17.67 -12.39 7.17
C MET A 403 -17.26 -11.33 6.14
N VAL A 404 -17.40 -11.62 4.85
CA VAL A 404 -17.14 -10.68 3.76
C VAL A 404 -18.03 -9.44 3.89
N ASN A 405 -19.33 -9.63 4.21
CA ASN A 405 -20.26 -8.55 4.45
C ASN A 405 -19.81 -7.64 5.62
N ALA A 406 -19.43 -8.23 6.74
CA ALA A 406 -18.96 -7.47 7.91
C ALA A 406 -17.70 -6.67 7.61
N VAL A 407 -16.75 -7.23 6.87
CA VAL A 407 -15.53 -6.53 6.43
C VAL A 407 -15.86 -5.37 5.49
N SER A 408 -16.76 -5.60 4.53
CA SER A 408 -17.16 -4.60 3.51
C SER A 408 -17.87 -3.40 4.13
N ASN A 409 -18.75 -3.64 5.10
CA ASN A 409 -19.56 -2.60 5.73
C ASN A 409 -18.90 -1.98 6.99
N SER A 410 -17.68 -2.41 7.32
CA SER A 410 -16.95 -1.82 8.46
C SER A 410 -16.70 -0.33 8.25
N VAL A 411 -17.08 0.47 9.24
CA VAL A 411 -16.88 1.93 9.27
C VAL A 411 -15.65 2.33 10.08
N VAL A 412 -15.14 1.42 10.93
CA VAL A 412 -13.85 1.64 11.59
C VAL A 412 -12.70 1.34 10.60
N PRO A 413 -11.57 2.04 10.72
CA PRO A 413 -10.43 1.81 9.83
C PRO A 413 -9.92 0.37 9.96
N LYS A 414 -9.55 -0.18 8.82
CA LYS A 414 -9.00 -1.53 8.67
C LYS A 414 -7.56 -1.42 8.21
N PHE A 415 -6.69 -2.22 8.80
CA PHE A 415 -5.29 -2.37 8.43
C PHE A 415 -5.01 -3.83 8.14
N THR A 416 -4.22 -4.12 7.12
CA THR A 416 -3.92 -5.50 6.74
C THR A 416 -2.42 -5.71 6.62
N ILE A 417 -1.92 -6.75 7.31
CA ILE A 417 -0.55 -7.25 7.16
C ILE A 417 -0.63 -8.68 6.64
N ILE A 418 -0.09 -8.90 5.45
CA ILE A 418 -0.01 -10.22 4.84
C ILE A 418 1.30 -10.86 5.31
N ILE A 419 1.19 -11.85 6.20
CA ILE A 419 2.32 -12.52 6.83
C ILE A 419 2.80 -13.69 5.97
N GLY A 420 1.86 -14.46 5.45
CA GLY A 420 2.11 -15.67 4.66
C GLY A 420 1.18 -15.74 3.46
N ASN A 421 0.40 -16.81 3.36
CA ASN A 421 -0.51 -17.03 2.25
C ASN A 421 -1.68 -16.02 2.27
N SER A 422 -2.06 -15.56 1.09
CA SER A 422 -3.25 -14.73 0.86
C SER A 422 -3.95 -15.21 -0.40
N TYR A 423 -4.74 -16.31 -0.28
CA TYR A 423 -5.26 -17.03 -1.42
C TYR A 423 -6.78 -16.91 -1.56
N GLY A 424 -7.21 -16.73 -2.82
CA GLY A 424 -8.60 -16.77 -3.25
C GLY A 424 -9.53 -15.89 -2.43
N ALA A 425 -10.74 -16.39 -2.15
CA ALA A 425 -11.73 -15.67 -1.34
C ALA A 425 -11.30 -15.48 0.13
N GLY A 426 -10.28 -16.20 0.60
CA GLY A 426 -9.67 -15.95 1.91
C GLY A 426 -9.03 -14.55 1.99
N ASN A 427 -8.39 -14.09 0.91
CA ASN A 427 -7.91 -12.70 0.80
C ASN A 427 -9.05 -11.70 1.03
N TYR A 428 -10.22 -11.93 0.45
CA TYR A 428 -11.37 -11.05 0.56
C TYR A 428 -11.92 -11.00 2.00
N ALA A 429 -12.16 -12.16 2.59
CA ALA A 429 -12.66 -12.26 3.96
C ALA A 429 -11.71 -11.68 5.01
N MET A 430 -10.41 -11.71 4.74
CA MET A 430 -9.36 -11.15 5.60
C MET A 430 -8.93 -9.74 5.20
N CYS A 431 -9.83 -8.96 4.56
CA CYS A 431 -9.60 -7.56 4.19
C CYS A 431 -8.42 -7.35 3.23
N GLY A 432 -8.45 -8.02 2.07
CA GLY A 432 -7.53 -7.71 0.97
C GLY A 432 -7.76 -6.31 0.37
N LYS A 433 -6.95 -5.94 -0.62
CA LYS A 433 -6.92 -4.57 -1.19
C LYS A 433 -8.29 -4.05 -1.64
N ALA A 434 -9.14 -4.92 -2.22
CA ALA A 434 -10.48 -4.54 -2.71
C ALA A 434 -11.50 -4.25 -1.58
N TYR A 435 -11.13 -4.46 -0.33
CA TYR A 435 -11.99 -4.22 0.84
C TYR A 435 -11.57 -2.96 1.61
N ASP A 436 -10.88 -2.06 0.95
CA ASP A 436 -10.51 -0.72 1.40
C ASP A 436 -9.79 -0.71 2.77
N PRO A 437 -8.68 -1.48 2.95
CA PRO A 437 -7.83 -1.24 4.10
C PRO A 437 -7.18 0.15 3.98
N ARG A 438 -7.15 0.90 5.07
CA ARG A 438 -6.47 2.21 5.12
C ARG A 438 -5.01 2.08 4.72
N LEU A 439 -4.35 1.02 5.19
CA LEU A 439 -3.02 0.60 4.74
C LEU A 439 -2.99 -0.93 4.65
N ILE A 440 -2.27 -1.43 3.65
CA ILE A 440 -2.01 -2.85 3.45
C ILE A 440 -0.53 -3.08 3.16
N ALA A 441 0.14 -3.86 3.98
CA ALA A 441 1.53 -4.23 3.78
C ALA A 441 1.70 -5.75 3.75
N ALA A 442 2.78 -6.20 3.14
CA ALA A 442 3.17 -7.60 3.11
C ALA A 442 4.55 -7.78 3.75
N TRP A 443 4.75 -8.90 4.43
CA TRP A 443 6.08 -9.34 4.80
C TRP A 443 6.78 -10.01 3.60
N PRO A 444 8.11 -10.10 3.57
CA PRO A 444 8.83 -10.79 2.48
C PRO A 444 8.46 -12.27 2.33
N SER A 445 7.89 -12.85 3.38
CA SER A 445 7.33 -14.21 3.40
C SER A 445 5.96 -14.33 2.76
N ALA A 446 5.29 -13.26 2.35
CA ALA A 446 3.92 -13.27 1.82
C ALA A 446 3.82 -13.87 0.41
N GLU A 447 2.66 -14.45 0.11
CA GLU A 447 2.26 -14.87 -1.23
C GLU A 447 0.82 -14.46 -1.51
N LEU A 448 0.57 -13.88 -2.68
CA LEU A 448 -0.76 -13.44 -3.10
C LEU A 448 -1.15 -14.11 -4.42
N ALA A 449 -2.21 -14.91 -4.41
CA ALA A 449 -2.72 -15.58 -5.61
C ALA A 449 -4.17 -16.05 -5.43
N VAL A 450 -4.75 -16.56 -6.52
CA VAL A 450 -6.04 -17.28 -6.42
C VAL A 450 -5.86 -18.61 -5.65
N MET A 451 -4.72 -19.29 -5.87
CA MET A 451 -4.32 -20.53 -5.21
C MET A 451 -2.81 -20.72 -5.31
N SER A 452 -2.23 -21.66 -4.58
CA SER A 452 -0.79 -21.95 -4.67
C SER A 452 -0.36 -22.34 -6.09
N GLY A 453 0.89 -22.04 -6.46
CA GLY A 453 1.45 -22.37 -7.78
C GLY A 453 1.31 -23.86 -8.13
N ASN A 454 1.53 -24.76 -7.16
CA ASN A 454 1.32 -26.21 -7.36
C ASN A 454 -0.14 -26.56 -7.65
N SER A 455 -1.09 -25.94 -6.95
CA SER A 455 -2.53 -26.19 -7.17
C SER A 455 -2.97 -25.64 -8.53
N ALA A 456 -2.52 -24.45 -8.88
CA ALA A 456 -2.80 -23.82 -10.17
C ALA A 456 -2.24 -24.64 -11.33
N ALA A 457 -0.99 -25.11 -11.22
CA ALA A 457 -0.36 -25.94 -12.23
C ALA A 457 -1.12 -27.25 -12.46
N LYS A 458 -1.56 -27.93 -11.38
CA LYS A 458 -2.38 -29.14 -11.49
C LYS A 458 -3.72 -28.91 -12.19
N VAL A 459 -4.45 -27.85 -11.82
CA VAL A 459 -5.76 -27.52 -12.40
C VAL A 459 -5.62 -27.17 -13.89
N LEU A 460 -4.68 -26.29 -14.23
CA LEU A 460 -4.47 -25.87 -15.61
C LEU A 460 -3.97 -27.02 -16.49
N LEU A 461 -3.09 -27.87 -15.96
CA LEU A 461 -2.65 -29.09 -16.64
C LEU A 461 -3.82 -30.03 -16.94
N GLN A 462 -4.74 -30.24 -15.98
CA GLN A 462 -5.94 -31.04 -16.20
C GLN A 462 -6.84 -30.48 -17.30
N ILE A 463 -7.04 -29.15 -17.32
CA ILE A 463 -7.83 -28.48 -18.35
C ILE A 463 -7.19 -28.65 -19.73
N GLU A 464 -5.88 -28.44 -19.85
CA GLU A 464 -5.17 -28.56 -21.11
C GLU A 464 -5.11 -30.00 -21.61
N THR A 465 -4.85 -30.94 -20.72
CA THR A 465 -4.91 -32.39 -21.01
C THR A 465 -6.31 -32.82 -21.51
N ALA A 466 -7.36 -32.31 -20.86
CA ALA A 466 -8.74 -32.59 -21.31
C ALA A 466 -9.03 -31.97 -22.70
N SER A 467 -8.51 -30.79 -22.98
CA SER A 467 -8.64 -30.13 -24.29
C SER A 467 -7.93 -30.91 -25.40
N LEU A 468 -6.70 -31.37 -25.14
CA LEU A 468 -5.92 -32.16 -26.11
C LEU A 468 -6.54 -33.52 -26.37
N LYS A 469 -7.04 -34.20 -25.32
CA LYS A 469 -7.80 -35.44 -25.49
C LYS A 469 -9.04 -35.26 -26.38
N LYS A 470 -9.76 -34.14 -26.28
CA LYS A 470 -10.89 -33.83 -27.15
C LYS A 470 -10.48 -33.65 -28.62
N LYS A 471 -9.23 -33.20 -28.87
CA LYS A 471 -8.65 -33.06 -30.21
C LYS A 471 -8.02 -34.35 -30.75
N GLY A 472 -8.05 -35.44 -29.99
CA GLY A 472 -7.45 -36.73 -30.35
C GLY A 472 -5.93 -36.80 -30.15
N GLU A 473 -5.35 -35.83 -29.48
CA GLU A 473 -3.91 -35.77 -29.18
C GLU A 473 -3.61 -36.44 -27.84
N LYS A 474 -2.54 -37.29 -27.82
CA LYS A 474 -2.00 -37.88 -26.59
C LYS A 474 -0.85 -37.04 -26.07
N ILE A 475 -0.89 -36.66 -24.79
CA ILE A 475 0.24 -36.02 -24.11
C ILE A 475 1.17 -37.13 -23.60
N THR A 476 2.48 -36.99 -23.88
CA THR A 476 3.50 -37.84 -23.26
C THR A 476 3.79 -37.39 -21.85
N PRO A 477 4.27 -38.25 -20.94
CA PRO A 477 4.64 -37.86 -19.59
C PRO A 477 5.68 -36.75 -19.51
N GLU A 478 6.62 -36.69 -20.47
CA GLU A 478 7.65 -35.68 -20.55
C GLU A 478 7.03 -34.29 -20.87
N LYS A 479 6.11 -34.25 -21.83
CA LYS A 479 5.39 -33.04 -22.22
C LYS A 479 4.45 -32.56 -21.12
N GLU A 480 3.86 -33.49 -20.36
CA GLU A 480 3.04 -33.18 -19.18
C GLU A 480 3.89 -32.51 -18.09
N THR A 481 5.09 -33.04 -17.83
CA THR A 481 6.03 -32.46 -16.85
C THR A 481 6.52 -31.09 -17.28
N GLU A 482 6.93 -30.94 -18.54
CA GLU A 482 7.37 -29.65 -19.11
C GLU A 482 6.28 -28.57 -18.98
N LEU A 483 5.05 -28.92 -19.31
CA LEU A 483 3.89 -28.02 -19.22
C LEU A 483 3.59 -27.65 -17.76
N PHE A 484 3.64 -28.64 -16.86
CA PHE A 484 3.47 -28.40 -15.43
C PHE A 484 4.50 -27.43 -14.89
N ASP A 485 5.78 -27.64 -15.19
CA ASP A 485 6.88 -26.80 -14.71
C ASP A 485 6.80 -25.38 -15.30
N LYS A 486 6.42 -25.25 -16.57
CA LYS A 486 6.19 -23.95 -17.21
C LYS A 486 5.07 -23.15 -16.55
N ILE A 487 3.93 -23.80 -16.30
CA ILE A 487 2.79 -23.16 -15.62
C ILE A 487 3.18 -22.77 -14.20
N LYS A 488 3.81 -23.71 -13.48
CA LYS A 488 4.25 -23.48 -12.10
C LYS A 488 5.22 -22.30 -11.99
N SER A 489 6.25 -22.28 -12.81
CA SER A 489 7.25 -21.19 -12.81
C SER A 489 6.61 -19.82 -13.05
N ARG A 490 5.71 -19.71 -14.04
CA ARG A 490 4.97 -18.48 -14.31
C ARG A 490 4.13 -18.03 -13.11
N TYR A 491 3.50 -18.98 -12.42
CA TYR A 491 2.72 -18.67 -11.22
C TYR A 491 3.61 -18.24 -10.07
N ASP A 492 4.71 -18.96 -9.83
CA ASP A 492 5.66 -18.66 -8.74
C ASP A 492 6.25 -17.23 -8.89
N ASP A 493 6.50 -16.77 -10.11
CA ASP A 493 6.93 -15.39 -10.38
C ASP A 493 5.86 -14.35 -9.99
N GLN A 494 4.57 -14.67 -10.13
CA GLN A 494 3.45 -13.75 -9.94
C GLN A 494 2.92 -13.69 -8.51
N ILE A 495 3.21 -14.69 -7.68
CA ILE A 495 2.70 -14.76 -6.29
C ILE A 495 3.55 -13.96 -5.30
N SER A 496 4.74 -13.53 -5.69
CA SER A 496 5.69 -12.81 -4.84
C SER A 496 5.10 -11.51 -4.28
N PRO A 497 5.39 -11.13 -3.02
CA PRO A 497 4.97 -9.86 -2.46
C PRO A 497 5.56 -8.66 -3.22
N TYR A 498 6.71 -8.82 -3.86
CA TYR A 498 7.32 -7.78 -4.71
C TYR A 498 6.55 -7.59 -6.01
N TYR A 499 6.04 -8.68 -6.62
CA TYR A 499 5.17 -8.59 -7.79
C TYR A 499 3.88 -7.84 -7.48
N ALA A 500 3.29 -8.11 -6.32
CA ALA A 500 2.11 -7.41 -5.81
C ALA A 500 2.41 -5.93 -5.53
N ALA A 501 3.54 -5.63 -4.86
CA ALA A 501 3.95 -4.28 -4.54
C ALA A 501 4.30 -3.45 -5.79
N ALA A 502 4.90 -4.09 -6.81
CA ALA A 502 5.17 -3.44 -8.10
C ALA A 502 3.89 -2.92 -8.78
N ARG A 503 2.76 -3.54 -8.51
CA ARG A 503 1.42 -3.21 -9.03
C ARG A 503 0.54 -2.44 -8.04
N ILE A 504 1.09 -2.10 -6.88
CA ILE A 504 0.36 -1.43 -5.77
C ILE A 504 -0.87 -2.26 -5.33
N TRP A 505 -0.78 -3.60 -5.35
CA TRP A 505 -1.74 -4.47 -4.69
C TRP A 505 -1.51 -4.48 -3.18
N THR A 506 -0.27 -4.19 -2.76
CA THR A 506 0.10 -3.83 -1.41
C THR A 506 0.79 -2.47 -1.41
N ASP A 507 0.64 -1.71 -0.34
CA ASP A 507 1.25 -0.39 -0.19
C ASP A 507 2.76 -0.48 0.08
N ALA A 508 3.22 -1.60 0.67
CA ALA A 508 4.65 -1.88 0.88
C ALA A 508 4.94 -3.37 1.09
N VAL A 509 6.21 -3.73 0.93
CA VAL A 509 6.83 -4.90 1.54
C VAL A 509 7.69 -4.40 2.69
N ILE A 510 7.42 -4.86 3.91
CA ILE A 510 8.01 -4.33 5.15
C ILE A 510 8.79 -5.42 5.91
N ASP A 511 9.81 -4.99 6.65
CA ASP A 511 10.41 -5.82 7.69
C ASP A 511 9.33 -6.15 8.75
N PRO A 512 9.18 -7.42 9.17
CA PRO A 512 8.26 -7.78 10.26
C PRO A 512 8.38 -6.89 11.50
N LEU A 513 9.58 -6.41 11.82
CA LEU A 513 9.85 -5.52 12.95
C LEU A 513 9.25 -4.12 12.77
N ASP A 514 8.96 -3.69 11.55
CA ASP A 514 8.31 -2.41 11.26
C ASP A 514 6.78 -2.46 11.43
N THR A 515 6.20 -3.63 11.65
CA THR A 515 4.73 -3.83 11.72
C THR A 515 4.07 -2.90 12.72
N ARG A 516 4.63 -2.75 13.91
CA ARG A 516 4.10 -1.85 14.95
C ARG A 516 4.07 -0.40 14.48
N THR A 517 5.13 0.06 13.83
CA THR A 517 5.23 1.42 13.28
C THR A 517 4.18 1.65 12.19
N TRP A 518 4.02 0.68 11.27
CA TRP A 518 3.01 0.75 10.20
C TRP A 518 1.59 0.85 10.74
N VAL A 519 1.24 -0.02 11.68
CA VAL A 519 -0.11 -0.04 12.29
C VAL A 519 -0.35 1.22 13.11
N SER A 520 0.60 1.63 13.95
CA SER A 520 0.47 2.81 14.79
C SER A 520 0.29 4.09 13.96
N MET A 521 1.16 4.32 12.98
CA MET A 521 1.06 5.48 12.08
C MET A 521 -0.24 5.45 11.25
N GLY A 522 -0.69 4.27 10.85
CA GLY A 522 -1.95 4.10 10.15
C GLY A 522 -3.17 4.44 11.02
N ILE A 523 -3.21 3.99 12.28
CA ILE A 523 -4.30 4.32 13.22
C ILE A 523 -4.28 5.82 13.53
N GLU A 524 -3.09 6.41 13.73
CA GLU A 524 -2.94 7.84 13.94
C GLU A 524 -3.47 8.64 12.74
N ALA A 525 -3.08 8.24 11.51
CA ALA A 525 -3.62 8.83 10.29
C ALA A 525 -5.16 8.74 10.24
N ALA A 526 -5.70 7.56 10.49
CA ALA A 526 -7.15 7.36 10.48
C ALA A 526 -7.89 8.12 11.59
N ASN A 527 -7.19 8.46 12.68
CA ASN A 527 -7.78 9.23 13.78
C ASN A 527 -8.08 10.69 13.37
N HIS A 528 -7.45 11.23 12.33
CA HIS A 528 -7.76 12.57 11.80
C HIS A 528 -9.12 12.63 11.08
N ALA A 529 -9.72 11.49 10.73
CA ALA A 529 -11.00 11.44 10.03
C ALA A 529 -12.12 10.95 10.96
N PRO A 530 -13.05 11.81 11.41
CA PRO A 530 -14.23 11.41 12.17
C PRO A 530 -15.02 10.30 11.47
N ILE A 531 -15.57 9.35 12.24
CA ILE A 531 -16.46 8.31 11.70
C ILE A 531 -17.85 8.92 11.52
N GLU A 532 -18.17 9.33 10.31
CA GLU A 532 -19.45 9.97 9.96
C GLU A 532 -20.56 8.94 9.65
N LYS A 533 -20.17 7.78 9.12
CA LYS A 533 -21.11 6.72 8.73
C LYS A 533 -21.52 5.87 9.93
N LYS A 534 -22.81 5.54 10.03
CA LYS A 534 -23.31 4.53 10.98
C LYS A 534 -23.01 3.13 10.45
N PHE A 535 -22.52 2.26 11.31
CA PHE A 535 -22.32 0.85 10.99
C PHE A 535 -23.68 0.18 10.73
N ASN A 536 -23.82 -0.46 9.58
CA ASN A 536 -24.99 -1.22 9.16
C ASN A 536 -24.57 -2.36 8.23
N LEU A 537 -24.89 -3.59 8.61
CA LEU A 537 -24.58 -4.78 7.82
C LEU A 537 -25.53 -4.97 6.62
N GLY A 538 -26.66 -4.24 6.56
CA GLY A 538 -27.70 -4.50 5.58
C GLY A 538 -28.36 -5.87 5.82
N VAL A 539 -28.76 -6.53 4.72
CA VAL A 539 -29.31 -7.89 4.79
C VAL A 539 -28.18 -8.89 4.99
N ILE A 540 -28.24 -9.63 6.08
CA ILE A 540 -27.26 -10.64 6.44
C ILE A 540 -27.72 -12.04 5.99
N GLN A 541 -26.79 -12.89 5.58
CA GLN A 541 -27.04 -14.28 5.20
C GLN A 541 -27.32 -15.12 6.44
N VAL A 542 -28.37 -15.96 6.39
CA VAL A 542 -28.84 -16.84 7.48
C VAL A 542 -28.99 -18.30 7.02
#